data_be1f28f648302ff1722d5ec80fe02b02
#
_entry.id   be1f28f648302ff1722d5ec80fe02b02
#
_cell.length_a   1.000
_cell.length_b   1.000
_cell.length_c   1.000
_cell.angle_alpha   90.00
_cell.angle_beta   90.00
_cell.angle_gamma   90.00
#
_symmetry.space_group_name_H-M   'P 1'
#
loop_
_entity.id
_entity.type
_entity.pdbx_description
1 polymer ?
#
loop_
_entity_poly.entity_id
_entity_poly.type
_entity_poly.pdbx_seq_one_letter_code
_entity_poly.pdbx_strand_id
1 'polypeptide(L)'
;ARVVPVDLSAHEVPQVLLDVREVPEREESVKHEGSLHVPLSQLSDAEGSLLPATDVPAELLSLFESVRDQRVGVFCASGARAQRFVQAYAELAGEYGVRLTAL
;
A
#
# COMPACT_ATOMS: atom_id res chain seq x y z
N ALA A 1 10.34 4.82 -31.27
CA ALA A 1 10.01 4.45 -30.76
C ALA A 1 9.89 4.30 -29.77
N ARG A 2 9.93 4.44 -29.45
CA ARG A 2 9.90 4.16 -28.52
C ARG A 2 9.61 3.55 -27.88
N VAL A 3 9.52 3.65 -27.65
CA VAL A 3 9.06 3.09 -26.98
C VAL A 3 9.43 2.14 -26.15
N VAL A 4 10.21 1.60 -26.23
CA VAL A 4 10.76 0.59 -25.39
C VAL A 4 10.66 0.84 -23.91
N PRO A 5 11.02 2.01 -23.43
CA PRO A 5 10.85 2.28 -22.00
C PRO A 5 9.44 2.06 -21.53
N VAL A 6 8.50 2.20 -22.43
CA VAL A 6 7.10 2.00 -22.08
C VAL A 6 6.87 0.57 -21.63
N ASP A 7 7.47 -0.38 -22.32
CA ASP A 7 7.27 -1.78 -21.97
C ASP A 7 7.87 -2.10 -20.63
N LEU A 8 9.05 -1.57 -20.35
CA LEU A 8 9.68 -1.78 -19.05
C LEU A 8 8.83 -1.18 -17.95
N SER A 9 8.30 0.01 -18.20
CA SER A 9 7.45 0.66 -17.22
C SER A 9 6.22 -0.16 -16.90
N ALA A 10 5.67 -0.83 -17.89
CA ALA A 10 4.46 -1.62 -17.71
C ALA A 10 4.63 -2.71 -16.67
N HIS A 11 5.84 -3.25 -16.53
CA HIS A 11 6.09 -4.28 -15.53
C HIS A 11 6.17 -3.74 -14.12
N GLU A 12 6.41 -2.44 -13.99
CA GLU A 12 6.56 -1.82 -12.69
C GLU A 12 5.37 -0.96 -12.29
N VAL A 13 4.45 -0.74 -13.20
CA VAL A 13 3.27 0.07 -12.91
C VAL A 13 2.38 -0.69 -11.94
N PRO A 14 1.97 -0.04 -10.84
CA PRO A 14 1.05 -0.69 -9.90
C PRO A 14 -0.29 -0.98 -10.56
N GLN A 15 -0.83 -2.13 -10.25
CA GLN A 15 -2.16 -2.52 -10.73
C GLN A 15 -3.25 -2.00 -9.80
N VAL A 16 -2.90 -1.75 -8.54
CA VAL A 16 -3.81 -1.29 -7.51
C VAL A 16 -3.10 -0.20 -6.74
N LEU A 17 -3.83 0.82 -6.32
CA LEU A 17 -3.29 1.88 -5.46
C LEU A 17 -3.89 1.75 -4.07
N LEU A 18 -3.06 1.92 -3.06
CA LEU A 18 -3.46 1.81 -1.66
C LEU A 18 -3.11 3.11 -0.94
N ASP A 19 -4.13 3.74 -0.37
CA ASP A 19 -4.00 4.99 0.37
C ASP A 19 -3.83 4.65 1.85
N VAL A 20 -2.71 5.09 2.44
CA VAL A 20 -2.48 4.88 3.89
C VAL A 20 -2.64 6.17 4.68
N ARG A 21 -3.22 7.21 4.08
CA ARG A 21 -3.53 8.45 4.77
C ARG A 21 -4.67 8.21 5.76
N GLU A 22 -4.80 9.13 6.72
CA GLU A 22 -5.87 9.03 7.70
C GLU A 22 -7.22 9.36 7.09
N VAL A 23 -8.28 8.94 7.77
CA VAL A 23 -9.65 9.13 7.27
C VAL A 23 -9.96 10.59 6.93
N PRO A 24 -9.64 11.58 7.79
CA PRO A 24 -9.96 12.97 7.43
C PRO A 24 -9.25 13.44 6.17
N GLU A 25 -8.01 12.98 5.95
CA GLU A 25 -7.29 13.36 4.73
C GLU A 25 -7.97 12.81 3.48
N ARG A 26 -8.42 11.58 3.55
CA ARG A 26 -9.09 10.96 2.42
C ARG A 26 -10.46 11.58 2.17
N GLU A 27 -11.17 11.93 3.23
CA GLU A 27 -12.48 12.59 3.09
C GLU A 27 -12.36 13.96 2.45
N GLU A 28 -11.26 14.66 2.74
CA GLU A 28 -11.03 15.96 2.14
C GLU A 28 -10.69 15.85 0.67
N SER A 29 -9.91 14.85 0.29
CA SER A 29 -9.53 14.69 -1.11
C SER A 29 -9.08 13.25 -1.36
N VAL A 30 -9.81 12.55 -2.23
CA VAL A 30 -9.37 11.24 -2.70
C VAL A 30 -8.31 11.49 -3.76
N LYS A 31 -7.05 11.30 -3.37
CA LYS A 31 -5.91 11.63 -4.20
C LYS A 31 -5.88 10.83 -5.51
N HIS A 32 -6.29 9.57 -5.43
CA HIS A 32 -6.36 8.69 -6.60
C HIS A 32 -7.69 7.94 -6.56
N GLU A 33 -8.52 8.17 -7.56
CA GLU A 33 -9.82 7.53 -7.64
C GLU A 33 -9.69 6.03 -7.76
N GLY A 34 -10.55 5.32 -7.06
CA GLY A 34 -10.56 3.87 -7.08
C GLY A 34 -9.51 3.24 -6.20
N SER A 35 -8.75 4.02 -5.45
CA SER A 35 -7.73 3.46 -4.55
C SER A 35 -8.38 2.81 -3.33
N LEU A 36 -7.71 1.78 -2.83
CA LEU A 36 -8.08 1.15 -1.56
C LEU A 36 -7.60 2.04 -0.41
N HIS A 37 -8.14 1.82 0.77
CA HIS A 37 -7.80 2.68 1.91
C HIS A 37 -7.58 1.86 3.18
N VAL A 38 -6.41 2.02 3.77
CA VAL A 38 -6.10 1.49 5.10
C VAL A 38 -5.35 2.59 5.85
N PRO A 39 -6.02 3.30 6.75
CA PRO A 39 -5.32 4.34 7.53
C PRO A 39 -4.20 3.72 8.35
N LEU A 40 -3.04 4.34 8.29
CA LEU A 40 -1.86 3.78 8.96
C LEU A 40 -2.08 3.67 10.48
N SER A 41 -2.92 4.54 11.05
CA SER A 41 -3.22 4.49 12.48
C SER A 41 -3.88 3.18 12.90
N GLN A 42 -4.60 2.52 12.00
CA GLN A 42 -5.21 1.23 12.29
C GLN A 42 -4.18 0.11 12.41
N LEU A 43 -2.97 0.37 11.94
CA LEU A 43 -1.88 -0.60 11.98
C LEU A 43 -0.83 -0.21 13.02
N SER A 44 -1.13 0.78 13.86
CA SER A 44 -0.17 1.31 14.82
C SER A 44 -0.60 0.98 16.24
N ASP A 45 0.40 0.80 17.12
CA ASP A 45 0.15 0.59 18.54
C ASP A 45 -0.03 1.95 19.25
N ALA A 46 -0.14 1.92 20.57
CA ALA A 46 -0.38 3.12 21.36
C ALA A 46 0.75 4.14 21.25
N GLU A 47 1.96 3.69 20.95
CA GLU A 47 3.12 4.57 20.79
C GLU A 47 3.32 5.06 19.37
N GLY A 48 2.46 4.67 18.44
CA GLY A 48 2.58 5.07 17.05
C GLY A 48 3.49 4.21 16.22
N SER A 49 3.97 3.10 16.76
CA SER A 49 4.79 2.16 16.01
C SER A 49 3.90 1.18 15.25
N LEU A 50 4.31 0.79 14.06
CA LEU A 50 3.54 -0.16 13.29
C LEU A 50 3.55 -1.53 13.96
N LEU A 51 2.40 -2.20 13.92
CA LEU A 51 2.27 -3.53 14.48
C LEU A 51 3.13 -4.52 13.69
N PRO A 52 3.71 -5.53 14.37
CA PRO A 52 4.42 -6.57 13.63
C PRO A 52 3.44 -7.37 12.77
N ALA A 53 3.98 -8.04 11.76
CA ALA A 53 3.16 -8.79 10.81
C ALA A 53 2.25 -9.82 11.47
N THR A 54 2.66 -10.34 12.62
CA THR A 54 1.87 -11.34 13.35
C THR A 54 0.68 -10.73 14.07
N ASP A 55 0.66 -9.42 14.26
CA ASP A 55 -0.37 -8.76 15.06
C ASP A 55 -1.29 -7.85 14.25
N VAL A 56 -1.14 -7.84 12.92
CA VAL A 56 -1.97 -6.97 12.09
C VAL A 56 -3.43 -7.39 12.12
N PRO A 57 -4.37 -6.44 11.94
CA PRO A 57 -5.78 -6.80 11.92
C PRO A 57 -6.13 -7.65 10.69
N ALA A 58 -7.19 -8.42 10.84
CA ALA A 58 -7.66 -9.29 9.77
C ALA A 58 -8.00 -8.52 8.49
N GLU A 59 -8.38 -7.25 8.64
CA GLU A 59 -8.69 -6.41 7.50
C GLU A 59 -7.50 -6.26 6.56
N LEU A 60 -6.29 -6.16 7.10
CA LEU A 60 -5.11 -6.06 6.26
C LEU A 60 -4.86 -7.36 5.51
N LEU A 61 -5.04 -8.49 6.19
CA LEU A 61 -4.87 -9.79 5.55
C LEU A 61 -5.90 -10.00 4.44
N SER A 62 -7.14 -9.59 4.69
CA SER A 62 -8.19 -9.67 3.69
C SER A 62 -7.87 -8.79 2.48
N LEU A 63 -7.28 -7.61 2.73
CA LEU A 63 -6.89 -6.73 1.64
C LEU A 63 -5.82 -7.39 0.77
N PHE A 64 -4.78 -7.96 1.39
CA PHE A 64 -3.75 -8.65 0.63
C PHE A 64 -4.32 -9.82 -0.15
N GLU A 65 -5.26 -10.57 0.45
CA GLU A 65 -5.90 -11.67 -0.25
C GLU A 65 -6.66 -11.16 -1.49
N SER A 66 -7.34 -10.03 -1.36
CA SER A 66 -8.15 -9.49 -2.45
C SER A 66 -7.29 -8.97 -3.62
N VAL A 67 -6.02 -8.65 -3.36
CA VAL A 67 -5.10 -8.18 -4.40
C VAL A 67 -3.98 -9.18 -4.64
N ARG A 68 -4.23 -10.44 -4.35
CA ARG A 68 -3.24 -11.51 -4.49
C ARG A 68 -2.61 -11.48 -5.87
N ASP A 69 -1.29 -11.65 -5.89
CA ASP A 69 -0.48 -11.72 -7.10
C ASP A 69 -0.43 -10.43 -7.91
N GLN A 70 -0.82 -9.29 -7.30
CA GLN A 70 -0.81 -8.01 -7.99
C GLN A 70 0.25 -7.08 -7.44
N ARG A 71 0.56 -6.06 -8.20
CA ARG A 71 1.46 -5.00 -7.78
C ARG A 71 0.62 -3.87 -7.18
N VAL A 72 0.98 -3.46 -5.96
CA VAL A 72 0.23 -2.45 -5.23
C VAL A 72 1.13 -1.25 -4.97
N GLY A 73 0.71 -0.10 -5.45
CA GLY A 73 1.40 1.15 -5.18
C GLY A 73 0.81 1.80 -3.93
N VAL A 74 1.62 2.01 -2.93
CA VAL A 74 1.19 2.58 -1.65
C VAL A 74 1.52 4.06 -1.64
N PHE A 75 0.56 4.90 -1.30
CA PHE A 75 0.79 6.33 -1.31
C PHE A 75 0.23 6.99 -0.04
N CYS A 76 0.81 8.15 0.26
CA CYS A 76 0.33 9.03 1.32
C CYS A 76 0.54 10.46 0.85
N ALA A 77 0.52 11.44 1.75
CA ALA A 77 0.69 12.83 1.33
C ALA A 77 2.11 13.11 0.85
N SER A 78 3.12 12.64 1.57
CA SER A 78 4.53 12.99 1.29
C SER A 78 5.42 11.79 0.95
N GLY A 79 4.90 10.58 1.07
CA GLY A 79 5.67 9.36 0.80
C GLY A 79 6.26 8.71 2.02
N ALA A 80 6.43 9.40 3.12
CA ALA A 80 7.08 8.84 4.31
C ALA A 80 6.27 7.72 4.94
N ARG A 81 4.97 7.90 5.08
CA ARG A 81 4.09 6.88 5.66
C ARG A 81 4.00 5.67 4.73
N ALA A 82 3.97 5.92 3.42
CA ALA A 82 3.93 4.84 2.45
C ALA A 82 5.19 3.98 2.55
N GLN A 83 6.34 4.60 2.70
CA GLN A 83 7.59 3.87 2.87
C GLN A 83 7.59 3.03 4.14
N ARG A 84 7.07 3.58 5.23
CA ARG A 84 6.98 2.83 6.48
C ARG A 84 6.10 1.59 6.32
N PHE A 85 4.98 1.74 5.64
CA PHE A 85 4.07 0.63 5.39
C PHE A 85 4.78 -0.46 4.56
N VAL A 86 5.43 -0.06 3.48
CA VAL A 86 6.11 -1.03 2.62
C VAL A 86 7.22 -1.76 3.37
N GLN A 87 8.03 -1.02 4.14
CA GLN A 87 9.11 -1.65 4.90
C GLN A 87 8.58 -2.62 5.95
N ALA A 88 7.46 -2.31 6.56
CA ALA A 88 6.91 -3.16 7.62
C ALA A 88 6.25 -4.42 7.06
N TYR A 89 5.62 -4.33 5.88
CA TYR A 89 4.71 -5.38 5.44
C TYR A 89 5.06 -5.99 4.09
N ALA A 90 6.22 -5.67 3.52
CA ALA A 90 6.62 -6.24 2.23
C ALA A 90 6.70 -7.76 2.29
N GLU A 91 7.25 -8.31 3.35
CA GLU A 91 7.37 -9.76 3.48
C GLU A 91 6.00 -10.41 3.65
N LEU A 92 5.16 -9.82 4.48
CA LEU A 92 3.81 -10.33 4.67
C LEU A 92 3.04 -10.33 3.36
N ALA A 93 3.11 -9.21 2.64
CA ALA A 93 2.45 -9.10 1.34
C ALA A 93 3.00 -10.16 0.37
N GLY A 94 4.29 -10.42 0.44
CA GLY A 94 4.92 -11.42 -0.42
C GLY A 94 4.35 -12.81 -0.24
N GLU A 95 3.84 -13.13 0.95
CA GLU A 95 3.20 -14.42 1.19
C GLU A 95 1.91 -14.55 0.39
N TYR A 96 1.34 -13.44 -0.05
CA TYR A 96 0.15 -13.42 -0.89
C TYR A 96 0.49 -13.15 -2.35
N GLY A 97 1.78 -13.12 -2.69
CA GLY A 97 2.20 -12.77 -4.04
C GLY A 97 2.06 -11.29 -4.36
N VAL A 98 1.82 -10.46 -3.34
CA VAL A 98 1.61 -9.03 -3.52
C VAL A 98 2.94 -8.31 -3.48
N ARG A 99 3.16 -7.41 -4.44
CA ARG A 99 4.38 -6.60 -4.50
C ARG A 99 4.04 -5.18 -4.14
N LEU A 100 4.59 -4.70 -3.04
CA LEU A 100 4.35 -3.35 -2.56
C LEU A 100 5.43 -2.41 -3.06
N THR A 101 5.03 -1.23 -3.50
CA THR A 101 5.96 -0.18 -3.91
C THR A 101 5.47 1.13 -3.30
N ALA A 102 6.37 1.85 -2.64
CA ALA A 102 6.04 3.17 -2.11
C ALA A 102 6.13 4.19 -3.24
N LEU A 103 5.11 5.00 -3.36
CA LEU A 103 5.04 6.03 -4.40
C LEU A 103 5.41 7.40 -3.86
#